data_c659cd337e4970d4c65feb5c9a251bee
#
_entry.id   c659cd337e4970d4c65feb5c9a251bee
#
_cell.length_a   1.000
_cell.length_b   1.000
_cell.length_c   1.000
_cell.angle_alpha   90.00
_cell.angle_beta   90.00
_cell.angle_gamma   90.00
#
_symmetry.space_group_name_H-M   'P 1'
#
loop_
_entity.id
_entity.type
_entity.pdbx_description
1 polymer ?
#
loop_
_entity_poly.entity_id
_entity_poly.type
_entity_poly.pdbx_seq_one_letter_code
_entity_poly.pdbx_strand_id
1 'polypeptide(L)'
;MDLHEYPRPANDTGIGVHWTVGFASTIGMGKIRDFWIPELKAMGVKWVKIFNHDGAIDFAELLLAEGLMPVVRIYRPSPYPSAFDLRDVVHIDALIRAGVRYFEFNPEPDQDTEWKGGRVPANAIELAVENIITNLDTILERGGMPAIPAVSNGSRWDLVGKIVARGRKDIFNGPVWHAIHNYSRNRPLDYPYDIGNQEGASYTLRFYQTLADETWGEDAWRGRALHEINKLRLERCNPGATIMDDNACWLAYEFMDARNRRHLGRSIPILSTECGYLVGEDGDARYPATTPDLHMAQTLE
;
A
#
# COMPACT_ATOMS: atom_id res chain seq x y z
N MET A 1 17.02 6.17 14.34
CA MET A 1 15.72 6.28 15.01
C MET A 1 15.18 4.88 15.25
N ASP A 2 14.75 4.56 16.44
CA ASP A 2 14.16 3.26 16.78
C ASP A 2 12.67 3.25 16.47
N LEU A 3 12.07 2.06 16.30
CA LEU A 3 10.65 1.93 15.90
C LEU A 3 9.67 2.64 16.85
N HIS A 4 9.96 2.65 18.15
CA HIS A 4 9.12 3.31 19.16
C HIS A 4 9.21 4.83 19.18
N GLU A 5 10.18 5.42 18.50
CA GLU A 5 10.35 6.88 18.40
C GLU A 5 9.50 7.51 17.29
N TYR A 6 8.90 6.70 16.43
CA TYR A 6 7.99 7.20 15.39
C TYR A 6 6.65 7.60 16.01
N PRO A 7 6.17 8.84 15.75
CA PRO A 7 4.89 9.30 16.29
C PRO A 7 3.74 8.40 15.85
N ARG A 8 2.92 7.99 16.80
CA ARG A 8 1.72 7.18 16.55
C ARG A 8 0.52 7.84 17.20
N PRO A 9 -0.69 7.69 16.63
CA PRO A 9 -1.89 8.18 17.29
C PRO A 9 -2.11 7.48 18.64
N ALA A 10 -2.74 8.16 19.57
CA ALA A 10 -3.10 7.56 20.85
C ALA A 10 -4.03 6.35 20.63
N ASN A 11 -3.76 5.25 21.34
CA ASN A 11 -4.47 3.97 21.19
C ASN A 11 -4.50 3.49 19.74
N ASP A 12 -3.35 3.50 19.09
CA ASP A 12 -3.19 3.10 17.70
C ASP A 12 -3.67 1.66 17.47
N THR A 13 -4.63 1.51 16.58
CA THR A 13 -5.21 0.23 16.17
C THR A 13 -4.52 -0.35 14.95
N GLY A 14 -3.66 0.42 14.26
CA GLY A 14 -3.10 0.08 12.96
C GLY A 14 -4.07 0.25 11.79
N ILE A 15 -5.35 0.55 12.05
CA ILE A 15 -6.37 0.69 11.01
C ILE A 15 -6.25 2.05 10.34
N GLY A 16 -6.20 2.05 9.01
CA GLY A 16 -6.17 3.25 8.20
C GLY A 16 -7.14 3.21 7.02
N VAL A 17 -7.42 4.38 6.48
CA VAL A 17 -8.19 4.55 5.25
C VAL A 17 -7.44 5.46 4.28
N HIS A 18 -7.62 5.19 2.98
CA HIS A 18 -7.10 6.04 1.92
C HIS A 18 -8.25 6.83 1.28
N TRP A 19 -8.21 8.14 1.36
CA TRP A 19 -9.17 9.02 0.71
C TRP A 19 -8.64 9.57 -0.61
N THR A 20 -9.53 9.57 -1.62
CA THR A 20 -9.19 9.97 -2.98
C THR A 20 -8.87 11.46 -3.11
N VAL A 21 -8.22 11.82 -4.22
CA VAL A 21 -7.96 13.22 -4.61
C VAL A 21 -9.28 14.00 -4.65
N GLY A 22 -9.29 15.19 -4.06
CA GLY A 22 -10.47 16.06 -4.06
C GLY A 22 -11.58 15.65 -3.09
N PHE A 23 -11.37 14.63 -2.23
CA PHE A 23 -12.40 14.19 -1.28
C PHE A 23 -12.91 15.36 -0.43
N ALA A 24 -12.01 16.15 0.16
CA ALA A 24 -12.39 17.27 1.01
C ALA A 24 -13.13 18.36 0.23
N SER A 25 -12.71 18.69 -0.99
CA SER A 25 -13.38 19.69 -1.82
C SER A 25 -14.72 19.23 -2.37
N THR A 26 -14.88 17.94 -2.65
CA THR A 26 -16.12 17.37 -3.19
C THR A 26 -17.18 17.16 -2.10
N ILE A 27 -16.77 16.63 -0.96
CA ILE A 27 -17.68 16.30 0.16
C ILE A 27 -17.95 17.52 1.03
N GLY A 28 -16.97 18.40 1.20
CA GLY A 28 -16.99 19.59 2.02
C GLY A 28 -16.62 19.32 3.48
N MET A 29 -15.82 20.23 4.06
CA MET A 29 -15.27 20.09 5.41
C MET A 29 -16.32 19.93 6.50
N GLY A 30 -17.51 20.55 6.36
CA GLY A 30 -18.62 20.37 7.30
C GLY A 30 -19.07 18.92 7.38
N LYS A 31 -19.37 18.28 6.24
CA LYS A 31 -19.78 16.87 6.21
C LYS A 31 -18.67 15.94 6.66
N ILE A 32 -17.40 16.26 6.38
CA ILE A 32 -16.27 15.48 6.88
C ILE A 32 -16.26 15.51 8.41
N ARG A 33 -16.34 16.70 9.03
CA ARG A 33 -16.35 16.88 10.48
C ARG A 33 -17.55 16.23 11.15
N ASP A 34 -18.75 16.47 10.62
CA ASP A 34 -20.00 16.17 11.32
C ASP A 34 -20.46 14.71 11.08
N PHE A 35 -19.99 14.06 10.03
CA PHE A 35 -20.37 12.70 9.68
C PHE A 35 -19.16 11.76 9.60
N TRP A 36 -18.20 12.02 8.69
CA TRP A 36 -17.14 11.05 8.44
C TRP A 36 -16.16 10.86 9.59
N ILE A 37 -15.78 11.92 10.30
CA ILE A 37 -14.87 11.78 11.44
C ILE A 37 -15.47 10.90 12.54
N PRO A 38 -16.75 11.09 12.99
CA PRO A 38 -17.40 10.17 13.90
C PRO A 38 -17.41 8.72 13.41
N GLU A 39 -17.74 8.46 12.13
CA GLU A 39 -17.75 7.11 11.56
C GLU A 39 -16.35 6.47 11.58
N LEU A 40 -15.33 7.19 11.15
CA LEU A 40 -13.94 6.68 11.20
C LEU A 40 -13.53 6.32 12.63
N LYS A 41 -13.87 7.16 13.59
CA LYS A 41 -13.57 6.89 15.02
C LYS A 41 -14.34 5.68 15.53
N ALA A 42 -15.60 5.50 15.15
CA ALA A 42 -16.42 4.35 15.51
C ALA A 42 -15.85 3.02 14.91
N MET A 43 -15.27 3.10 13.72
CA MET A 43 -14.58 1.98 13.07
C MET A 43 -13.18 1.71 13.66
N GLY A 44 -12.71 2.50 14.61
CA GLY A 44 -11.37 2.39 15.18
C GLY A 44 -10.24 2.88 14.26
N VAL A 45 -10.56 3.59 13.19
CA VAL A 45 -9.56 4.18 12.29
C VAL A 45 -8.68 5.16 13.04
N LYS A 46 -7.38 5.09 12.80
CA LYS A 46 -6.36 5.96 13.41
C LYS A 46 -5.48 6.65 12.37
N TRP A 47 -5.38 6.10 11.18
CA TRP A 47 -4.55 6.62 10.11
C TRP A 47 -5.39 7.02 8.90
N VAL A 48 -5.10 8.16 8.30
CA VAL A 48 -5.84 8.64 7.11
C VAL A 48 -4.84 9.10 6.06
N LYS A 49 -4.75 8.37 4.95
CA LYS A 49 -3.97 8.81 3.80
C LYS A 49 -4.78 9.84 3.00
N ILE A 50 -4.17 10.98 2.74
CA ILE A 50 -4.74 12.08 1.96
C ILE A 50 -3.73 12.57 0.92
N PHE A 51 -4.20 13.37 -0.05
CA PHE A 51 -3.36 13.99 -1.06
C PHE A 51 -3.11 15.47 -0.76
N ASN A 52 -1.99 16.01 -1.24
CA ASN A 52 -1.60 17.41 -1.12
C ASN A 52 -2.34 18.32 -2.11
N HIS A 53 -3.65 18.30 -2.14
CA HIS A 53 -4.49 19.14 -2.99
C HIS A 53 -5.03 20.36 -2.25
N ASP A 54 -5.82 21.21 -2.93
CA ASP A 54 -6.45 22.37 -2.30
C ASP A 54 -7.29 21.96 -1.08
N GLY A 55 -7.06 22.62 0.06
CA GLY A 55 -7.69 22.28 1.34
C GLY A 55 -6.99 21.16 2.13
N ALA A 56 -5.89 20.58 1.64
CA ALA A 56 -5.19 19.50 2.33
C ALA A 56 -4.63 19.94 3.70
N ILE A 57 -4.24 21.21 3.85
CA ILE A 57 -3.72 21.74 5.11
C ILE A 57 -4.83 21.76 6.17
N ASP A 58 -5.97 22.40 5.88
CA ASP A 58 -7.11 22.48 6.79
C ASP A 58 -7.63 21.08 7.14
N PHE A 59 -7.58 20.15 6.17
CA PHE A 59 -8.00 18.79 6.38
C PHE A 59 -7.02 18.03 7.28
N ALA A 60 -5.71 18.18 7.09
CA ALA A 60 -4.72 17.57 7.96
C ALA A 60 -4.82 18.12 9.40
N GLU A 61 -5.03 19.43 9.57
CA GLU A 61 -5.27 20.06 10.88
C GLU A 61 -6.51 19.50 11.57
N LEU A 62 -7.62 19.32 10.83
CA LEU A 62 -8.82 18.68 11.35
C LEU A 62 -8.55 17.24 11.80
N LEU A 63 -7.88 16.43 10.99
CA LEU A 63 -7.54 15.06 11.35
C LEU A 63 -6.70 15.00 12.63
N LEU A 64 -5.67 15.83 12.72
CA LEU A 64 -4.80 15.92 13.91
C LEU A 64 -5.57 16.36 15.16
N ALA A 65 -6.44 17.36 15.04
CA ALA A 65 -7.28 17.83 16.14
C ALA A 65 -8.21 16.73 16.66
N GLU A 66 -8.63 15.83 15.79
CA GLU A 66 -9.50 14.69 16.10
C GLU A 66 -8.75 13.42 16.54
N GLY A 67 -7.41 13.48 16.63
CA GLY A 67 -6.56 12.37 17.06
C GLY A 67 -6.35 11.31 15.98
N LEU A 68 -6.53 11.68 14.72
CA LEU A 68 -6.24 10.86 13.54
C LEU A 68 -4.91 11.29 12.92
N MET A 69 -4.06 10.35 12.53
CA MET A 69 -2.74 10.63 11.97
C MET A 69 -2.81 10.72 10.43
N PRO A 70 -2.56 11.89 9.84
CA PRO A 70 -2.50 12.01 8.40
C PRO A 70 -1.18 11.45 7.84
N VAL A 71 -1.29 10.69 6.75
CA VAL A 71 -0.21 10.35 5.83
C VAL A 71 -0.47 11.11 4.54
N VAL A 72 0.41 12.04 4.17
CA VAL A 72 0.16 12.91 3.00
C VAL A 72 0.96 12.44 1.80
N ARG A 73 0.26 12.04 0.73
CA ARG A 73 0.87 11.77 -0.56
C ARG A 73 1.05 13.08 -1.33
N ILE A 74 2.29 13.40 -1.68
CA ILE A 74 2.61 14.49 -2.60
C ILE A 74 2.26 14.01 -4.01
N TYR A 75 1.05 14.35 -4.43
CA TYR A 75 0.46 13.93 -5.69
C TYR A 75 0.70 14.95 -6.79
N ARG A 76 0.98 14.48 -7.99
CA ARG A 76 1.16 15.29 -9.17
C ARG A 76 0.24 14.80 -10.29
N PRO A 77 -0.54 15.70 -10.93
CA PRO A 77 -1.23 15.38 -12.16
C PRO A 77 -0.22 14.92 -13.22
N SER A 78 -0.52 13.88 -13.97
CA SER A 78 0.42 13.26 -14.92
C SER A 78 1.73 12.85 -14.23
N PRO A 79 1.68 12.05 -13.18
CA PRO A 79 2.84 11.71 -12.36
C PRO A 79 3.90 11.00 -13.20
N TYR A 80 5.12 11.21 -12.86
CA TYR A 80 6.27 10.41 -13.24
C TYR A 80 7.33 10.56 -12.14
N PRO A 81 8.15 9.56 -11.91
CA PRO A 81 9.20 9.68 -10.90
C PRO A 81 10.12 10.86 -11.18
N SER A 82 10.03 11.89 -10.36
CA SER A 82 10.82 13.13 -10.50
C SER A 82 11.09 13.78 -9.15
N ALA A 83 12.12 14.59 -9.07
CA ALA A 83 12.37 15.43 -7.90
C ALA A 83 11.25 16.46 -7.70
N PHE A 84 11.04 16.88 -6.45
CA PHE A 84 10.08 17.93 -6.10
C PHE A 84 10.45 19.25 -6.75
N ASP A 85 9.44 19.96 -7.23
CA ASP A 85 9.58 21.33 -7.66
C ASP A 85 9.34 22.31 -6.49
N LEU A 86 9.49 23.61 -6.75
CA LEU A 86 9.32 24.64 -5.72
C LEU A 86 7.90 24.65 -5.11
N ARG A 87 6.87 24.32 -5.88
CA ARG A 87 5.49 24.27 -5.38
C ARG A 87 5.28 23.12 -4.41
N ASP A 88 5.85 21.94 -4.73
CA ASP A 88 5.84 20.80 -3.84
C ASP A 88 6.51 21.16 -2.52
N VAL A 89 7.69 21.78 -2.58
CA VAL A 89 8.48 22.18 -1.40
C VAL A 89 7.71 23.15 -0.51
N VAL A 90 7.12 24.20 -1.10
CA VAL A 90 6.29 25.17 -0.36
C VAL A 90 5.10 24.48 0.33
N HIS A 91 4.47 23.52 -0.35
CA HIS A 91 3.34 22.80 0.19
C HIS A 91 3.77 21.84 1.33
N ILE A 92 4.90 21.14 1.16
CA ILE A 92 5.48 20.30 2.22
C ILE A 92 5.78 21.14 3.45
N ASP A 93 6.40 22.32 3.30
CA ASP A 93 6.69 23.23 4.40
C ASP A 93 5.41 23.69 5.13
N ALA A 94 4.33 23.93 4.41
CA ALA A 94 3.04 24.31 5.00
C ALA A 94 2.41 23.16 5.78
N LEU A 95 2.43 21.94 5.21
CA LEU A 95 1.92 20.73 5.86
C LEU A 95 2.71 20.37 7.13
N ILE A 96 4.05 20.52 7.12
CA ILE A 96 4.89 20.30 8.30
C ILE A 96 4.55 21.32 9.41
N ARG A 97 4.34 22.59 9.05
CA ARG A 97 3.88 23.62 10.02
C ARG A 97 2.51 23.31 10.60
N ALA A 98 1.60 22.72 9.82
CA ALA A 98 0.30 22.23 10.27
C ALA A 98 0.37 20.98 11.16
N GLY A 99 1.56 20.37 11.33
CA GLY A 99 1.78 19.22 12.20
C GLY A 99 1.90 17.88 11.49
N VAL A 100 1.78 17.83 10.16
CA VAL A 100 1.96 16.59 9.38
C VAL A 100 3.40 16.11 9.54
N ARG A 101 3.56 14.80 9.73
CA ARG A 101 4.87 14.14 9.84
C ARG A 101 5.13 13.15 8.70
N TYR A 102 4.15 12.35 8.30
CA TYR A 102 4.31 11.26 7.36
C TYR A 102 4.02 11.70 5.92
N PHE A 103 5.00 11.52 5.04
CA PHE A 103 4.92 11.89 3.63
C PHE A 103 5.21 10.72 2.73
N GLU A 104 4.32 10.47 1.78
CA GLU A 104 4.49 9.55 0.67
C GLU A 104 4.63 10.33 -0.63
N PHE A 105 5.38 9.79 -1.60
CA PHE A 105 5.55 10.39 -2.91
C PHE A 105 5.95 9.34 -3.95
N ASN A 106 5.68 9.60 -5.20
CA ASN A 106 6.10 8.80 -6.36
C ASN A 106 5.94 7.27 -6.14
N PRO A 107 4.78 6.77 -5.68
CA PRO A 107 4.58 5.33 -5.53
C PRO A 107 4.61 4.64 -6.90
N GLU A 108 4.88 3.35 -6.88
CA GLU A 108 4.88 2.45 -8.05
C GLU A 108 5.72 2.93 -9.23
N PRO A 109 6.98 3.37 -9.02
CA PRO A 109 7.84 3.85 -10.12
C PRO A 109 8.19 2.76 -11.13
N ASP A 110 7.75 1.54 -10.90
CA ASP A 110 7.88 0.38 -11.77
C ASP A 110 6.64 0.15 -12.66
N GLN A 111 5.61 1.03 -12.60
CA GLN A 111 4.42 0.99 -13.43
C GLN A 111 4.48 1.96 -14.60
N ASP A 112 3.99 1.53 -15.77
CA ASP A 112 3.95 2.35 -16.98
C ASP A 112 3.18 3.65 -16.79
N THR A 113 2.10 3.62 -16.02
CA THR A 113 1.22 4.76 -15.73
C THR A 113 1.91 5.87 -14.93
N GLU A 114 2.98 5.56 -14.20
CA GLU A 114 3.73 6.52 -13.38
C GLU A 114 4.81 7.26 -14.18
N TRP A 115 4.92 7.00 -15.48
CA TRP A 115 5.89 7.66 -16.35
C TRP A 115 5.22 8.53 -17.42
N LYS A 116 5.81 9.69 -17.66
CA LYS A 116 5.41 10.56 -18.78
C LYS A 116 5.62 9.79 -20.09
N GLY A 117 4.53 9.63 -20.84
CA GLY A 117 4.54 8.84 -22.08
C GLY A 117 4.02 7.41 -21.90
N GLY A 118 3.59 7.04 -20.68
CA GLY A 118 2.89 5.75 -20.43
C GLY A 118 3.77 4.51 -20.62
N ARG A 119 5.07 4.63 -20.37
CA ARG A 119 6.00 3.52 -20.47
C ARG A 119 7.19 3.68 -19.53
N VAL A 120 7.50 2.62 -18.78
CA VAL A 120 8.71 2.51 -17.95
C VAL A 120 9.96 2.52 -18.85
N PRO A 121 10.88 3.48 -18.71
CA PRO A 121 12.12 3.48 -19.48
C PRO A 121 13.09 2.38 -19.03
N ALA A 122 14.02 1.98 -19.93
CA ALA A 122 14.96 0.89 -19.64
C ALA A 122 15.85 1.14 -18.40
N ASN A 123 16.13 2.42 -18.08
CA ASN A 123 16.93 2.83 -16.92
C ASN A 123 16.05 3.39 -15.77
N ALA A 124 14.78 3.00 -15.72
CA ALA A 124 13.78 3.56 -14.80
C ALA A 124 14.22 3.50 -13.34
N ILE A 125 14.73 2.37 -12.89
CA ILE A 125 15.12 2.21 -11.47
C ILE A 125 16.24 3.17 -11.08
N GLU A 126 17.17 3.44 -11.97
CA GLU A 126 18.28 4.37 -11.72
C GLU A 126 17.78 5.82 -11.62
N LEU A 127 16.89 6.21 -12.55
CA LEU A 127 16.26 7.52 -12.54
C LEU A 127 15.36 7.72 -11.31
N ALA A 128 14.54 6.72 -10.99
CA ALA A 128 13.68 6.74 -9.82
C ALA A 128 14.50 6.90 -8.54
N VAL A 129 15.58 6.13 -8.36
CA VAL A 129 16.42 6.19 -7.15
C VAL A 129 17.09 7.54 -6.96
N GLU A 130 17.56 8.19 -8.02
CA GLU A 130 18.11 9.56 -7.94
C GLU A 130 17.08 10.57 -7.43
N ASN A 131 15.90 10.54 -8.01
CA ASN A 131 14.79 11.41 -7.59
C ASN A 131 14.31 11.09 -6.17
N ILE A 132 14.22 9.80 -5.82
CA ILE A 132 13.84 9.35 -4.48
C ILE A 132 14.83 9.89 -3.44
N ILE A 133 16.14 9.76 -3.65
CA ILE A 133 17.15 10.29 -2.73
C ILE A 133 16.96 11.79 -2.52
N THR A 134 16.81 12.56 -3.61
CA THR A 134 16.58 14.00 -3.55
C THR A 134 15.31 14.35 -2.76
N ASN A 135 14.24 13.61 -2.98
CA ASN A 135 12.96 13.84 -2.30
C ASN A 135 13.01 13.45 -0.82
N LEU A 136 13.71 12.36 -0.47
CA LEU A 136 13.96 11.96 0.92
C LEU A 136 14.70 13.05 1.67
N ASP A 137 15.83 13.52 1.11
CA ASP A 137 16.61 14.61 1.69
C ASP A 137 15.76 15.87 1.89
N THR A 138 14.99 16.25 0.87
CA THR A 138 14.11 17.42 0.89
C THR A 138 13.14 17.41 2.08
N ILE A 139 12.51 16.27 2.37
CA ILE A 139 11.55 16.14 3.47
C ILE A 139 12.27 16.03 4.82
N LEU A 140 13.38 15.28 4.89
CA LEU A 140 14.17 15.11 6.12
C LEU A 140 14.74 16.44 6.62
N GLU A 141 15.31 17.26 5.73
CA GLU A 141 15.85 18.59 6.05
C GLU A 141 14.80 19.54 6.64
N ARG A 142 13.53 19.29 6.37
CA ARG A 142 12.39 20.08 6.85
C ARG A 142 11.74 19.51 8.11
N GLY A 143 12.26 18.37 8.61
CA GLY A 143 11.75 17.72 9.82
C GLY A 143 10.51 16.83 9.58
N GLY A 144 10.22 16.50 8.31
CA GLY A 144 9.23 15.50 7.95
C GLY A 144 9.79 14.06 7.99
N MET A 145 8.91 13.09 7.85
CA MET A 145 9.22 11.67 7.82
C MET A 145 8.82 11.10 6.44
N PRO A 146 9.79 11.00 5.51
CA PRO A 146 9.48 10.52 4.17
C PRO A 146 9.39 8.99 4.09
N ALA A 147 8.54 8.52 3.19
CA ALA A 147 8.50 7.11 2.79
C ALA A 147 9.59 6.76 1.79
N ILE A 148 10.16 5.56 1.90
CA ILE A 148 10.61 4.86 0.69
C ILE A 148 9.35 4.54 -0.10
N PRO A 149 9.23 4.96 -1.36
CA PRO A 149 8.02 4.75 -2.13
C PRO A 149 7.64 3.28 -2.26
N ALA A 150 6.34 3.00 -2.21
CA ALA A 150 5.84 1.69 -2.53
C ALA A 150 6.18 1.33 -3.99
N VAL A 151 6.51 0.09 -4.23
CA VAL A 151 6.58 -0.51 -5.56
C VAL A 151 5.31 -1.30 -5.83
N SER A 152 5.01 -1.59 -7.09
CA SER A 152 3.81 -2.34 -7.43
C SER A 152 3.79 -3.72 -6.79
N ASN A 153 2.59 -4.23 -6.56
CA ASN A 153 2.39 -5.54 -5.95
C ASN A 153 3.09 -6.65 -6.75
N GLY A 154 3.95 -7.42 -6.09
CA GLY A 154 4.77 -8.44 -6.72
C GLY A 154 6.07 -7.95 -7.33
N SER A 155 6.36 -6.66 -7.27
CA SER A 155 7.60 -6.08 -7.79
C SER A 155 8.85 -6.64 -7.12
N ARG A 156 9.91 -6.76 -7.93
CA ARG A 156 11.24 -7.17 -7.46
C ARG A 156 12.22 -6.00 -7.35
N TRP A 157 11.79 -4.78 -7.58
CA TRP A 157 12.64 -3.61 -7.39
C TRP A 157 13.08 -3.48 -5.94
N ASP A 158 14.38 -3.27 -5.75
CA ASP A 158 15.01 -3.13 -4.43
C ASP A 158 15.51 -1.69 -4.24
N LEU A 159 14.58 -0.78 -3.94
CA LEU A 159 14.88 0.63 -3.78
C LEU A 159 15.85 0.87 -2.61
N VAL A 160 15.67 0.18 -1.49
CA VAL A 160 16.56 0.30 -0.31
C VAL A 160 17.97 -0.15 -0.67
N GLY A 161 18.12 -1.31 -1.30
CA GLY A 161 19.42 -1.81 -1.76
C GLY A 161 20.10 -0.86 -2.75
N LYS A 162 19.33 -0.26 -3.67
CA LYS A 162 19.85 0.72 -4.63
C LYS A 162 20.30 2.03 -3.96
N ILE A 163 19.55 2.55 -2.98
CA ILE A 163 19.93 3.73 -2.20
C ILE A 163 21.23 3.46 -1.43
N VAL A 164 21.33 2.30 -0.76
CA VAL A 164 22.55 1.89 -0.04
C VAL A 164 23.74 1.75 -0.98
N ALA A 165 23.55 1.15 -2.17
CA ALA A 165 24.58 1.01 -3.19
C ALA A 165 25.10 2.36 -3.75
N ARG A 166 24.28 3.43 -3.66
CA ARG A 166 24.67 4.82 -3.97
C ARG A 166 25.45 5.51 -2.82
N GLY A 167 25.77 4.77 -1.76
CA GLY A 167 26.47 5.32 -0.58
C GLY A 167 25.58 6.13 0.34
N ARG A 168 24.25 6.11 0.15
CA ARG A 168 23.28 6.92 0.90
C ARG A 168 22.58 6.14 2.03
N LYS A 169 23.31 5.22 2.67
CA LYS A 169 22.80 4.52 3.87
C LYS A 169 22.52 5.48 5.04
N ASP A 170 23.16 6.64 5.06
CA ASP A 170 22.98 7.73 6.02
C ASP A 170 21.52 8.19 6.13
N ILE A 171 20.76 8.20 5.04
CA ILE A 171 19.34 8.56 4.99
C ILE A 171 18.53 7.76 6.02
N PHE A 172 18.83 6.47 6.17
CA PHE A 172 18.13 5.58 7.10
C PHE A 172 18.47 5.81 8.58
N ASN A 173 19.40 6.71 8.91
CA ASN A 173 19.59 7.17 10.29
C ASN A 173 18.49 8.18 10.70
N GLY A 174 17.84 8.81 9.73
CA GLY A 174 16.68 9.67 9.92
C GLY A 174 15.36 8.89 10.09
N PRO A 175 14.24 9.61 10.26
CA PRO A 175 12.91 9.04 10.45
C PRO A 175 12.26 8.59 9.12
N VAL A 176 12.93 7.70 8.41
CA VAL A 176 12.44 7.14 7.14
C VAL A 176 11.61 5.88 7.40
N TRP A 177 10.50 5.75 6.72
CA TRP A 177 9.63 4.57 6.77
C TRP A 177 9.44 3.98 5.36
N HIS A 178 8.85 2.79 5.25
CA HIS A 178 8.62 2.11 3.98
C HIS A 178 7.13 2.05 3.69
N ALA A 179 6.69 2.66 2.60
CA ALA A 179 5.34 2.49 2.08
C ALA A 179 5.24 1.18 1.29
N ILE A 180 4.14 0.47 1.42
CA ILE A 180 3.88 -0.71 0.60
C ILE A 180 2.49 -0.66 0.00
N HIS A 181 2.36 -1.29 -1.17
CA HIS A 181 1.08 -1.62 -1.81
C HIS A 181 0.95 -3.15 -1.81
N ASN A 182 0.15 -3.68 -0.90
CA ASN A 182 0.00 -5.12 -0.70
C ASN A 182 -1.41 -5.59 -1.03
N TYR A 183 -1.85 -5.31 -2.23
CA TYR A 183 -3.09 -5.87 -2.76
C TYR A 183 -3.05 -7.39 -2.76
N SER A 184 -4.07 -8.01 -2.21
CA SER A 184 -4.12 -9.47 -2.06
C SER A 184 -4.48 -10.17 -3.37
N ARG A 185 -4.98 -9.41 -4.37
CA ARG A 185 -5.66 -9.96 -5.52
C ARG A 185 -6.83 -10.82 -5.04
N ASN A 186 -7.06 -11.99 -5.63
CA ASN A 186 -8.04 -12.97 -5.15
C ASN A 186 -7.38 -14.12 -4.36
N ARG A 187 -6.20 -13.89 -3.78
CA ARG A 187 -5.44 -14.85 -2.99
C ARG A 187 -5.82 -14.76 -1.52
N PRO A 188 -5.78 -15.87 -0.75
CA PRO A 188 -6.04 -15.83 0.69
C PRO A 188 -5.01 -14.98 1.46
N LEU A 189 -5.36 -14.54 2.66
CA LEU A 189 -4.53 -13.67 3.49
C LEU A 189 -3.17 -14.29 3.83
N ASP A 190 -3.13 -15.61 4.01
CA ASP A 190 -1.92 -16.37 4.33
C ASP A 190 -1.11 -16.83 3.11
N TYR A 191 -1.49 -16.41 1.88
CA TYR A 191 -0.68 -16.69 0.70
C TYR A 191 0.74 -16.10 0.87
N PRO A 192 1.83 -16.81 0.52
CA PRO A 192 1.90 -18.08 -0.23
C PRO A 192 1.87 -19.36 0.62
N TYR A 193 1.58 -19.26 1.89
CA TYR A 193 1.63 -20.38 2.85
C TYR A 193 0.32 -21.18 2.92
N ASP A 194 -0.72 -20.74 2.25
CA ASP A 194 -2.02 -21.44 2.22
C ASP A 194 -1.93 -22.84 1.63
N ILE A 195 -2.81 -23.72 2.08
CA ILE A 195 -2.83 -25.13 1.67
C ILE A 195 -3.07 -25.32 0.17
N GLY A 196 -3.75 -24.37 -0.48
CA GLY A 196 -3.96 -24.37 -1.93
C GLY A 196 -2.68 -24.17 -2.71
N ASN A 197 -1.82 -23.28 -2.24
CA ASN A 197 -0.52 -23.03 -2.85
C ASN A 197 0.51 -24.09 -2.44
N GLN A 198 0.50 -24.53 -1.18
CA GLN A 198 1.51 -25.46 -0.69
C GLN A 198 1.26 -26.92 -1.11
N GLU A 199 0.01 -27.37 -1.18
CA GLU A 199 -0.32 -28.79 -1.38
C GLU A 199 -1.28 -29.01 -2.56
N GLY A 200 -1.79 -27.97 -3.18
CA GLY A 200 -2.80 -28.10 -4.23
C GLY A 200 -4.15 -28.60 -3.70
N ALA A 201 -4.47 -28.34 -2.42
CA ALA A 201 -5.67 -28.83 -1.77
C ALA A 201 -6.94 -28.48 -2.55
N SER A 202 -7.81 -29.48 -2.72
CA SER A 202 -9.05 -29.35 -3.49
C SER A 202 -10.12 -28.60 -2.69
N TYR A 203 -10.90 -27.78 -3.37
CA TYR A 203 -12.16 -27.27 -2.84
C TYR A 203 -13.21 -28.37 -2.80
N THR A 204 -14.07 -28.34 -1.77
CA THR A 204 -15.22 -29.22 -1.65
C THR A 204 -16.37 -28.74 -2.52
N LEU A 205 -17.25 -29.65 -2.92
CA LEU A 205 -18.49 -29.31 -3.62
C LEU A 205 -19.34 -28.32 -2.81
N ARG A 206 -19.39 -28.48 -1.50
CA ARG A 206 -20.14 -27.57 -0.62
C ARG A 206 -19.61 -26.14 -0.71
N PHE A 207 -18.28 -25.94 -0.62
CA PHE A 207 -17.69 -24.61 -0.74
C PHE A 207 -17.93 -24.02 -2.13
N TYR A 208 -17.73 -24.81 -3.17
CA TYR A 208 -18.02 -24.39 -4.56
C TYR A 208 -19.46 -23.90 -4.71
N GLN A 209 -20.43 -24.65 -4.19
CA GLN A 209 -21.85 -24.30 -4.26
C GLN A 209 -22.17 -23.04 -3.46
N THR A 210 -21.55 -22.84 -2.29
CA THR A 210 -21.75 -21.61 -1.50
C THR A 210 -21.44 -20.36 -2.33
N LEU A 211 -20.37 -20.37 -3.09
CA LEU A 211 -20.01 -19.24 -3.95
C LEU A 211 -20.86 -19.17 -5.24
N ALA A 212 -21.34 -20.33 -5.75
CA ALA A 212 -22.18 -20.38 -6.94
C ALA A 212 -23.62 -19.93 -6.67
N ASP A 213 -24.11 -20.07 -5.43
CA ASP A 213 -25.46 -19.67 -5.02
C ASP A 213 -25.59 -18.17 -4.70
N GLU A 214 -24.48 -17.44 -4.61
CA GLU A 214 -24.46 -15.99 -4.39
C GLU A 214 -24.82 -15.23 -5.67
N THR A 215 -25.22 -13.97 -5.54
CA THR A 215 -25.60 -13.08 -6.66
C THR A 215 -24.47 -12.91 -7.69
N TRP A 216 -23.25 -13.30 -7.33
CA TRP A 216 -22.03 -13.25 -8.14
C TRP A 216 -21.53 -14.62 -8.59
N GLY A 217 -22.31 -15.67 -8.35
CA GLY A 217 -21.87 -17.07 -8.35
C GLY A 217 -21.15 -17.56 -9.59
N GLU A 218 -21.68 -17.28 -10.78
CA GLU A 218 -21.00 -17.66 -12.03
C GLU A 218 -19.70 -16.86 -12.22
N ASP A 219 -19.68 -15.60 -11.77
CA ASP A 219 -18.52 -14.73 -11.89
C ASP A 219 -17.41 -15.10 -10.88
N ALA A 220 -17.75 -15.56 -9.66
CA ALA A 220 -16.77 -15.96 -8.66
C ALA A 220 -15.84 -17.09 -9.14
N TRP A 221 -16.39 -17.99 -9.96
CA TRP A 221 -15.65 -19.11 -10.53
C TRP A 221 -15.39 -18.96 -12.04
N ARG A 222 -15.82 -17.87 -12.67
CA ARG A 222 -15.66 -17.59 -14.10
C ARG A 222 -16.14 -18.72 -15.01
N GLY A 223 -17.27 -19.34 -14.68
CA GLY A 223 -17.84 -20.45 -15.43
C GLY A 223 -17.02 -21.75 -15.40
N ARG A 224 -16.01 -21.83 -14.53
CA ARG A 224 -15.18 -23.04 -14.41
C ARG A 224 -15.84 -24.08 -13.54
N ALA A 225 -15.82 -25.33 -14.00
CA ALA A 225 -16.27 -26.45 -13.19
C ALA A 225 -15.31 -26.77 -12.03
N LEU A 226 -15.84 -27.27 -10.92
CA LEU A 226 -15.07 -27.60 -9.72
C LEU A 226 -13.84 -28.48 -10.02
N HIS A 227 -14.00 -29.49 -10.89
CA HIS A 227 -12.89 -30.39 -11.23
C HIS A 227 -11.76 -29.66 -11.98
N GLU A 228 -12.05 -28.66 -12.80
CA GLU A 228 -11.05 -27.83 -13.50
C GLU A 228 -10.28 -26.96 -12.52
N ILE A 229 -10.99 -26.34 -11.57
CA ILE A 229 -10.37 -25.54 -10.51
C ILE A 229 -9.44 -26.40 -9.66
N ASN A 230 -9.90 -27.57 -9.21
CA ASN A 230 -9.11 -28.49 -8.39
C ASN A 230 -7.90 -29.04 -9.17
N LYS A 231 -8.05 -29.29 -10.45
CA LYS A 231 -6.93 -29.65 -11.33
C LYS A 231 -5.88 -28.53 -11.39
N LEU A 232 -6.31 -27.27 -11.60
CA LEU A 232 -5.40 -26.12 -11.62
C LEU A 232 -4.67 -25.93 -10.28
N ARG A 233 -5.36 -26.14 -9.17
CA ARG A 233 -4.74 -26.05 -7.83
C ARG A 233 -3.64 -27.08 -7.66
N LEU A 234 -3.88 -28.33 -8.06
CA LEU A 234 -2.89 -29.39 -8.00
C LEU A 234 -1.71 -29.16 -8.96
N GLU A 235 -1.97 -28.71 -10.20
CA GLU A 235 -0.93 -28.49 -11.22
C GLU A 235 -0.08 -27.25 -10.95
N ARG A 236 -0.61 -26.25 -10.26
CA ARG A 236 0.06 -24.97 -10.00
C ARG A 236 0.39 -24.72 -8.54
N CYS A 237 0.26 -25.74 -7.68
CA CYS A 237 0.80 -25.61 -6.33
C CYS A 237 2.32 -25.45 -6.38
N ASN A 238 2.86 -24.79 -5.37
CA ASN A 238 4.29 -24.55 -5.25
C ASN A 238 4.76 -24.93 -3.83
N PRO A 239 4.95 -26.23 -3.57
CA PRO A 239 5.34 -26.73 -2.25
C PRO A 239 6.65 -26.11 -1.76
N GLY A 240 6.64 -25.58 -0.54
CA GLY A 240 7.79 -24.91 0.06
C GLY A 240 8.01 -23.46 -0.40
N ALA A 241 7.15 -22.93 -1.25
CA ALA A 241 7.20 -21.52 -1.62
C ALA A 241 7.03 -20.63 -0.38
N THR A 242 7.81 -19.55 -0.36
CA THR A 242 7.82 -18.55 0.70
C THR A 242 7.49 -17.17 0.11
N ILE A 243 7.31 -16.19 0.97
CA ILE A 243 7.15 -14.80 0.56
C ILE A 243 8.32 -14.28 -0.29
N MET A 244 9.50 -14.91 -0.20
CA MET A 244 10.66 -14.56 -1.03
C MET A 244 10.52 -15.03 -2.47
N ASP A 245 9.70 -16.04 -2.71
CA ASP A 245 9.43 -16.61 -4.04
C ASP A 245 8.28 -15.87 -4.74
N ASP A 246 7.20 -15.53 -4.01
CA ASP A 246 6.07 -14.75 -4.53
C ASP A 246 5.53 -13.78 -3.47
N ASN A 247 5.78 -12.51 -3.68
CA ASN A 247 5.37 -11.41 -2.80
C ASN A 247 4.15 -10.62 -3.31
N ALA A 248 3.43 -11.15 -4.31
CA ALA A 248 2.20 -10.52 -4.81
C ALA A 248 0.99 -10.91 -3.95
N CYS A 249 0.96 -10.48 -2.69
CA CYS A 249 -0.03 -10.90 -1.71
C CYS A 249 -0.11 -9.92 -0.52
N TRP A 250 -1.04 -10.20 0.40
CA TRP A 250 -1.20 -9.43 1.64
C TRP A 250 0.08 -9.38 2.48
N LEU A 251 0.82 -10.50 2.58
CA LEU A 251 2.04 -10.61 3.37
C LEU A 251 3.28 -9.94 2.76
N ALA A 252 3.14 -9.15 1.69
CA ALA A 252 4.27 -8.46 1.04
C ALA A 252 5.13 -7.61 1.99
N TYR A 253 4.59 -7.19 3.14
CA TYR A 253 5.35 -6.47 4.17
C TYR A 253 6.50 -7.31 4.75
N GLU A 254 6.36 -8.62 4.86
CA GLU A 254 7.43 -9.52 5.33
C GLU A 254 8.61 -9.55 4.35
N PHE A 255 8.32 -9.56 3.05
CA PHE A 255 9.32 -9.48 2.01
C PHE A 255 10.10 -8.15 2.06
N MET A 256 9.40 -7.04 2.27
CA MET A 256 10.03 -5.73 2.39
C MET A 256 10.86 -5.61 3.67
N ASP A 257 10.37 -6.14 4.80
CA ASP A 257 11.12 -6.16 6.04
C ASP A 257 12.39 -7.02 5.94
N ALA A 258 12.32 -8.17 5.31
CA ALA A 258 13.49 -9.01 5.05
C ALA A 258 14.57 -8.27 4.24
N ARG A 259 14.18 -7.49 3.24
CA ARG A 259 15.08 -6.63 2.47
C ARG A 259 15.66 -5.49 3.31
N ASN A 260 14.82 -4.82 4.09
CA ASN A 260 15.28 -3.76 5.01
C ASN A 260 16.34 -4.32 5.96
N ARG A 261 16.09 -5.44 6.60
CA ARG A 261 17.07 -6.11 7.50
C ARG A 261 18.35 -6.49 6.77
N ARG A 262 18.24 -6.99 5.55
CA ARG A 262 19.41 -7.38 4.73
C ARG A 262 20.34 -6.21 4.47
N HIS A 263 19.81 -5.03 4.11
CA HIS A 263 20.62 -3.88 3.71
C HIS A 263 20.98 -2.97 4.88
N LEU A 264 20.07 -2.83 5.85
CA LEU A 264 20.22 -1.88 6.95
C LEU A 264 20.71 -2.54 8.24
N GLY A 265 20.54 -3.86 8.38
CA GLY A 265 20.79 -4.61 9.63
C GLY A 265 19.65 -4.47 10.64
N ARG A 266 18.54 -3.85 10.28
CA ARG A 266 17.37 -3.61 11.14
C ARG A 266 16.11 -3.42 10.33
N SER A 267 14.96 -3.55 10.99
CA SER A 267 13.67 -3.12 10.45
C SER A 267 13.54 -1.58 10.48
N ILE A 268 12.74 -1.04 9.58
CA ILE A 268 12.18 0.31 9.66
C ILE A 268 10.65 0.18 9.65
N PRO A 269 9.88 1.19 10.10
CA PRO A 269 8.43 1.11 10.05
C PRO A 269 7.93 0.84 8.63
N ILE A 270 6.91 0.01 8.51
CA ILE A 270 6.23 -0.27 7.25
C ILE A 270 4.76 0.13 7.43
N LEU A 271 4.23 0.93 6.50
CA LEU A 271 2.82 1.25 6.42
C LEU A 271 2.28 0.78 5.07
N SER A 272 1.20 0.03 5.11
CA SER A 272 0.41 -0.25 3.92
C SER A 272 -0.36 1.02 3.55
N THR A 273 0.03 1.63 2.44
CA THR A 273 -0.57 2.88 1.96
C THR A 273 -1.62 2.67 0.89
N GLU A 274 -1.62 1.48 0.29
CA GLU A 274 -2.69 0.98 -0.58
C GLU A 274 -2.75 -0.54 -0.43
N CYS A 275 -3.94 -1.05 -0.14
CA CYS A 275 -4.14 -2.48 0.07
C CYS A 275 -5.61 -2.88 -0.11
N GLY A 276 -5.87 -4.16 0.04
CA GLY A 276 -7.18 -4.74 0.08
C GLY A 276 -7.48 -5.66 -1.11
N TYR A 277 -8.72 -6.06 -1.16
CA TYR A 277 -9.29 -6.90 -2.22
C TYR A 277 -10.15 -6.04 -3.13
N LEU A 278 -10.06 -6.26 -4.42
CA LEU A 278 -10.94 -5.61 -5.39
C LEU A 278 -12.06 -6.59 -5.77
N VAL A 279 -13.31 -6.19 -5.57
CA VAL A 279 -14.45 -7.00 -6.01
C VAL A 279 -14.35 -7.27 -7.50
N GLY A 280 -14.47 -8.55 -7.89
CA GLY A 280 -14.30 -9.01 -9.27
C GLY A 280 -12.86 -9.36 -9.66
N GLU A 281 -11.86 -9.15 -8.77
CA GLU A 281 -10.47 -9.58 -9.00
C GLU A 281 -10.40 -11.11 -9.12
N ASP A 282 -9.74 -11.63 -10.17
CA ASP A 282 -9.60 -13.05 -10.47
C ASP A 282 -8.23 -13.44 -11.02
N GLY A 283 -7.23 -12.62 -10.77
CA GLY A 283 -5.89 -12.74 -11.35
C GLY A 283 -5.20 -14.10 -11.13
N ASP A 284 -5.59 -14.85 -10.08
CA ASP A 284 -5.11 -16.21 -9.83
C ASP A 284 -6.25 -17.22 -9.97
N ALA A 285 -6.24 -17.98 -11.06
CA ALA A 285 -7.28 -18.94 -11.40
C ALA A 285 -7.45 -20.11 -10.41
N ARG A 286 -6.55 -20.26 -9.45
CA ARG A 286 -6.62 -21.28 -8.37
C ARG A 286 -7.62 -20.91 -7.28
N TYR A 287 -8.00 -19.65 -7.20
CA TYR A 287 -8.87 -19.09 -6.17
C TYR A 287 -10.13 -18.48 -6.81
N PRO A 288 -11.23 -18.36 -6.06
CA PRO A 288 -12.41 -17.71 -6.59
C PRO A 288 -12.16 -16.23 -6.87
N ALA A 289 -12.90 -15.64 -7.78
CA ALA A 289 -12.93 -14.20 -7.89
C ALA A 289 -13.44 -13.59 -6.59
N THR A 290 -12.94 -12.40 -6.24
CA THR A 290 -13.35 -11.71 -5.02
C THR A 290 -14.80 -11.25 -5.14
N THR A 291 -15.71 -11.88 -4.39
CA THR A 291 -17.10 -11.45 -4.25
C THR A 291 -17.22 -10.31 -3.22
N PRO A 292 -18.33 -9.55 -3.18
CA PRO A 292 -18.56 -8.57 -2.13
C PRO A 292 -18.49 -9.16 -0.71
N ASP A 293 -19.01 -10.36 -0.51
CA ASP A 293 -19.00 -11.04 0.79
C ASP A 293 -17.59 -11.49 1.16
N LEU A 294 -16.82 -12.04 0.22
CA LEU A 294 -15.40 -12.35 0.44
C LEU A 294 -14.59 -11.09 0.74
N HIS A 295 -14.84 -10.00 -0.01
CA HIS A 295 -14.19 -8.71 0.25
C HIS A 295 -14.47 -8.22 1.67
N MET A 296 -15.72 -8.29 2.11
CA MET A 296 -16.11 -7.87 3.46
C MET A 296 -15.45 -8.77 4.53
N ALA A 297 -15.53 -10.09 4.38
CA ALA A 297 -14.94 -11.04 5.33
C ALA A 297 -13.43 -10.80 5.49
N GLN A 298 -12.71 -10.70 4.38
CA GLN A 298 -11.26 -10.49 4.37
C GLN A 298 -10.84 -9.10 4.87
N THR A 299 -11.72 -8.11 4.78
CA THR A 299 -11.46 -6.76 5.33
C THR A 299 -11.60 -6.75 6.86
N LEU A 300 -12.39 -7.65 7.42
CA LEU A 300 -12.63 -7.73 8.86
C LEU A 300 -11.64 -8.65 9.60
N GLU A 301 -10.93 -9.53 8.89
CA GLU A 301 -9.85 -10.38 9.41
C GLU A 301 -8.51 -9.64 9.50
#